data_92dcff5c4d0f9684faa283a920a669c8
#
_entry.id   92dcff5c4d0f9684faa283a920a669c8
#
_cell.length_a   1.000
_cell.length_b   1.000
_cell.length_c   1.000
_cell.angle_alpha   90.00
_cell.angle_beta   90.00
_cell.angle_gamma   90.00
#
_symmetry.space_group_name_H-M   'P 1'
#
loop_
_entity.id
_entity.type
_entity.pdbx_description
1 polymer ?
#
loop_
_entity_poly.entity_id
_entity_poly.type
_entity_poly.pdbx_seq_one_letter_code
_entity_poly.pdbx_strand_id
1 'polypeptide(L)'
;MLKHLLNEVIGHVSGLSDAQLEQVERSLPATKALIDLLNKAHPIIEQAQTLYTEVEPLIDQTRIEWQTVGPAAQILIDVISHHLNKGSSLAEATETVRATLGGTIKNVAQDRAMEQGMNRVTVFGGTGFVGRRVVRHLSDSAATVRIASRHPAREKGDNVEQIVADAHDERSVEAAVEGADGVVNAISLYVEHDRNTFHSVHVEAAARIAAVARRAGTKRLVHLSGIGADAASASPYIRNRGEGEAAVQAAFPGAVIIRPAVMFGPDDAFLTTILGLLRTLPAYPLFGDGRTRLQPVYVDDVAAAIAQILRQTQRPYPVYELAGPRVYSYEELLRTIARTAGLRPVLVPIPFVVWDAVAGLAKFLPRPPLTRNQVELMQIDTTASDGRPGFGLLGISLRSLEEELKAMLKETQNAIEARTR
;
A
#
# COMPACT_ATOMS: atom_id res chain seq x y z
N MET A 1 28.44 -9.21 5.39
CA MET A 1 28.98 -8.75 4.09
C MET A 1 29.68 -7.41 4.23
N LEU A 2 29.05 -6.36 4.75
CA LEU A 2 29.66 -5.03 4.93
C LEU A 2 30.87 -5.07 5.89
N LYS A 3 30.75 -5.77 7.03
CA LYS A 3 31.84 -5.99 8.01
C LYS A 3 33.06 -6.72 7.40
N HIS A 4 32.84 -7.65 6.49
CA HIS A 4 33.91 -8.37 5.80
C HIS A 4 34.64 -7.49 4.79
N LEU A 5 33.89 -6.72 3.99
CA LEU A 5 34.44 -5.75 3.04
C LEU A 5 35.21 -4.61 3.73
N LEU A 6 34.66 -4.04 4.82
CA LEU A 6 35.32 -3.02 5.62
C LEU A 6 36.61 -3.52 6.25
N ASN A 7 36.61 -4.72 6.84
CA ASN A 7 37.80 -5.31 7.43
C ASN A 7 38.86 -5.65 6.36
N GLU A 8 38.47 -6.08 5.17
CA GLU A 8 39.41 -6.32 4.06
C GLU A 8 40.06 -5.01 3.57
N VAL A 9 39.31 -3.95 3.42
CA VAL A 9 39.81 -2.62 2.98
C VAL A 9 40.71 -2.01 4.05
N ILE A 10 40.32 -2.06 5.33
CA ILE A 10 41.09 -1.53 6.45
C ILE A 10 42.37 -2.36 6.63
N GLY A 11 42.30 -3.71 6.54
CA GLY A 11 43.44 -4.61 6.66
C GLY A 11 44.47 -4.40 5.54
N HIS A 12 44.03 -4.04 4.32
CA HIS A 12 44.94 -3.75 3.21
C HIS A 12 45.64 -2.39 3.35
N VAL A 13 44.95 -1.36 3.87
CA VAL A 13 45.51 -0.01 4.04
C VAL A 13 46.41 0.09 5.27
N SER A 14 46.02 -0.54 6.39
CA SER A 14 46.79 -0.53 7.64
C SER A 14 48.03 -1.44 7.62
N GLY A 15 48.14 -2.33 6.65
CA GLY A 15 49.28 -3.21 6.45
C GLY A 15 50.43 -2.65 5.58
N LEU A 16 50.24 -1.46 4.99
CA LEU A 16 51.25 -0.82 4.14
C LEU A 16 52.24 -0.02 4.99
N SER A 17 53.51 -0.18 4.75
CA SER A 17 54.55 0.66 5.34
C SER A 17 54.55 2.05 4.75
N ASP A 18 55.05 3.07 5.50
CA ASP A 18 55.10 4.47 5.03
C ASP A 18 55.81 4.61 3.66
N ALA A 19 56.84 3.77 3.40
CA ALA A 19 57.53 3.75 2.12
C ALA A 19 56.68 3.20 0.95
N GLN A 20 55.74 2.27 1.24
CA GLN A 20 54.83 1.71 0.26
C GLN A 20 53.68 2.71 -0.04
N LEU A 21 53.23 3.43 0.99
CA LEU A 21 52.23 4.54 0.84
C LEU A 21 52.81 5.67 -0.02
N GLU A 22 54.10 6.08 0.21
CA GLU A 22 54.76 7.10 -0.59
C GLU A 22 54.94 6.70 -2.07
N GLN A 23 55.20 5.40 -2.32
CA GLN A 23 55.34 4.86 -3.67
C GLN A 23 54.00 4.82 -4.44
N VAL A 24 52.87 4.56 -3.75
CA VAL A 24 51.51 4.58 -4.29
C VAL A 24 51.08 6.02 -4.54
N GLU A 25 51.40 6.97 -3.67
CA GLU A 25 51.11 8.40 -3.83
C GLU A 25 51.81 9.01 -5.05
N ARG A 26 53.03 8.56 -5.39
CA ARG A 26 53.79 9.06 -6.57
C ARG A 26 53.26 8.52 -7.90
N SER A 27 52.60 7.39 -7.91
CA SER A 27 52.19 6.72 -9.15
C SER A 27 50.82 7.15 -9.69
N LEU A 28 49.92 7.69 -8.85
CA LEU A 28 48.57 8.10 -9.27
C LEU A 28 48.03 9.25 -8.40
N PRO A 29 47.85 10.46 -8.91
CA PRO A 29 47.31 11.61 -8.14
C PRO A 29 45.91 11.37 -7.54
N ALA A 30 45.10 10.49 -8.16
CA ALA A 30 43.78 10.12 -7.67
C ALA A 30 43.86 9.25 -6.39
N THR A 31 44.96 8.56 -6.18
CA THR A 31 45.15 7.65 -5.01
C THR A 31 45.40 8.47 -3.74
N LYS A 32 46.03 9.63 -3.83
CA LYS A 32 46.24 10.54 -2.71
C LYS A 32 44.90 11.05 -2.16
N ALA A 33 44.00 11.49 -3.06
CA ALA A 33 42.67 11.92 -2.66
C ALA A 33 41.84 10.78 -2.02
N LEU A 34 42.03 9.55 -2.49
CA LEU A 34 41.37 8.37 -1.90
C LEU A 34 41.95 8.01 -0.53
N ILE A 35 43.29 8.09 -0.35
CA ILE A 35 43.95 7.84 0.95
C ILE A 35 43.56 8.93 1.96
N ASP A 36 43.53 10.20 1.56
CA ASP A 36 43.06 11.30 2.39
C ASP A 36 41.58 11.14 2.81
N LEU A 37 40.76 10.63 1.88
CA LEU A 37 39.35 10.33 2.16
C LEU A 37 39.21 9.16 3.14
N LEU A 38 39.99 8.09 2.96
CA LEU A 38 40.00 6.92 3.84
C LEU A 38 40.55 7.27 5.23
N ASN A 39 41.59 8.08 5.33
CA ASN A 39 42.12 8.57 6.61
C ASN A 39 41.11 9.49 7.35
N LYS A 40 40.34 10.31 6.65
CA LYS A 40 39.25 11.10 7.21
C LYS A 40 38.05 10.24 7.61
N ALA A 41 37.81 9.14 6.87
CA ALA A 41 36.72 8.21 7.16
C ALA A 41 37.05 7.21 8.29
N HIS A 42 38.34 6.96 8.57
CA HIS A 42 38.78 5.98 9.56
C HIS A 42 38.17 6.17 10.94
N PRO A 43 38.19 7.38 11.58
CA PRO A 43 37.57 7.59 12.89
C PRO A 43 36.03 7.47 12.82
N ILE A 44 35.41 7.71 11.66
CA ILE A 44 33.98 7.55 11.44
C ILE A 44 33.62 6.06 11.39
N ILE A 45 34.47 5.27 10.76
CA ILE A 45 34.31 3.82 10.64
C ILE A 45 34.49 3.13 12.01
N GLU A 46 35.46 3.55 12.82
CA GLU A 46 35.65 3.03 14.18
C GLU A 46 34.46 3.36 15.09
N GLN A 47 33.92 4.57 15.04
CA GLN A 47 32.74 4.94 15.80
C GLN A 47 31.47 4.24 15.31
N ALA A 48 31.32 4.04 14.01
CA ALA A 48 30.24 3.24 13.46
C ALA A 48 30.33 1.76 13.89
N GLN A 49 31.52 1.22 14.01
CA GLN A 49 31.76 -0.13 14.56
C GLN A 49 31.43 -0.20 16.07
N THR A 50 31.77 0.84 16.83
CA THR A 50 31.43 0.93 18.25
C THR A 50 29.92 1.02 18.45
N LEU A 51 29.25 1.88 17.67
CA LEU A 51 27.79 1.97 17.65
C LEU A 51 27.12 0.66 17.24
N TYR A 52 27.68 -0.03 16.24
CA TYR A 52 27.18 -1.35 15.82
C TYR A 52 27.30 -2.37 16.96
N THR A 53 28.42 -2.37 17.69
CA THR A 53 28.65 -3.28 18.82
C THR A 53 27.72 -2.99 20.01
N GLU A 54 27.33 -1.72 20.22
CA GLU A 54 26.34 -1.32 21.23
C GLU A 54 24.91 -1.72 20.82
N VAL A 55 24.60 -1.71 19.52
CA VAL A 55 23.26 -1.98 18.98
C VAL A 55 23.05 -3.48 18.68
N GLU A 56 24.11 -4.23 18.34
CA GLU A 56 24.07 -5.67 18.02
C GLU A 56 23.36 -6.51 19.11
N PRO A 57 23.64 -6.32 20.44
CA PRO A 57 22.94 -7.04 21.49
C PRO A 57 21.44 -6.68 21.58
N LEU A 58 21.05 -5.45 21.21
CA LEU A 58 19.66 -5.01 21.20
C LEU A 58 18.91 -5.62 20.01
N ILE A 59 19.59 -5.77 18.86
CA ILE A 59 19.06 -6.45 17.67
C ILE A 59 18.87 -7.93 17.94
N ASP A 60 19.87 -8.60 18.57
CA ASP A 60 19.81 -10.01 18.91
C ASP A 60 18.73 -10.32 19.96
N GLN A 61 18.54 -9.46 20.96
CA GLN A 61 17.47 -9.59 21.95
C GLN A 61 16.08 -9.48 21.33
N THR A 62 15.93 -8.70 20.24
CA THR A 62 14.64 -8.46 19.61
C THR A 62 14.33 -9.41 18.46
N ARG A 63 15.26 -10.30 18.05
CA ARG A 63 15.14 -11.20 16.87
C ARG A 63 14.75 -10.46 15.58
N ILE A 64 15.27 -9.26 15.38
CA ILE A 64 14.99 -8.45 14.19
C ILE A 64 15.76 -9.04 12.99
N GLU A 65 15.05 -9.46 11.94
CA GLU A 65 15.68 -9.92 10.70
C GLU A 65 16.28 -8.75 9.90
N TRP A 66 17.38 -8.98 9.19
CA TRP A 66 18.11 -7.99 8.40
C TRP A 66 17.25 -7.26 7.35
N GLN A 67 16.16 -7.86 6.89
CA GLN A 67 15.20 -7.22 5.99
C GLN A 67 14.48 -6.01 6.60
N THR A 68 14.36 -6.00 7.93
CA THR A 68 13.74 -4.89 8.68
C THR A 68 14.75 -3.77 8.98
N VAL A 69 16.05 -4.09 9.00
CA VAL A 69 17.15 -3.14 9.32
C VAL A 69 17.67 -2.44 8.06
N GLY A 70 17.42 -2.97 6.86
CA GLY A 70 17.87 -2.38 5.60
C GLY A 70 17.50 -0.89 5.43
N PRO A 71 16.24 -0.47 5.69
CA PRO A 71 15.85 0.94 5.65
C PRO A 71 16.58 1.79 6.70
N ALA A 72 16.83 1.27 7.90
CA ALA A 72 17.57 1.99 8.95
C ALA A 72 19.06 2.16 8.58
N ALA A 73 19.65 1.19 7.89
CA ALA A 73 21.02 1.29 7.38
C ALA A 73 21.12 2.36 6.27
N GLN A 74 20.11 2.49 5.41
CA GLN A 74 20.07 3.54 4.40
C GLN A 74 19.94 4.93 5.02
N ILE A 75 19.07 5.11 6.02
CA ILE A 75 18.94 6.36 6.79
C ILE A 75 20.28 6.74 7.43
N LEU A 76 21.02 5.77 7.96
CA LEU A 76 22.35 5.97 8.54
C LEU A 76 23.33 6.53 7.51
N ILE A 77 23.37 5.94 6.33
CA ILE A 77 24.23 6.37 5.21
C ILE A 77 23.85 7.79 4.78
N ASP A 78 22.56 8.07 4.65
CA ASP A 78 22.05 9.38 4.21
C ASP A 78 22.34 10.48 5.23
N VAL A 79 22.17 10.21 6.54
CA VAL A 79 22.48 11.16 7.63
C VAL A 79 23.98 11.43 7.68
N ILE A 80 24.83 10.41 7.63
CA ILE A 80 26.28 10.57 7.63
C ILE A 80 26.74 11.37 6.40
N SER A 81 26.24 11.03 5.21
CA SER A 81 26.56 11.72 3.97
C SER A 81 26.15 13.18 3.99
N HIS A 82 24.98 13.50 4.55
CA HIS A 82 24.48 14.86 4.68
C HIS A 82 25.34 15.72 5.60
N HIS A 83 25.75 15.17 6.77
CA HIS A 83 26.60 15.87 7.71
C HIS A 83 28.04 16.07 7.19
N LEU A 84 28.60 15.07 6.51
CA LEU A 84 29.91 15.21 5.86
C LEU A 84 29.91 16.31 4.81
N ASN A 85 28.83 16.42 4.00
CA ASN A 85 28.70 17.46 2.97
C ASN A 85 28.51 18.88 3.55
N LYS A 86 27.97 19.02 4.76
CA LYS A 86 27.74 20.32 5.43
C LYS A 86 28.91 20.78 6.32
N GLY A 87 29.94 19.95 6.53
CA GLY A 87 31.06 20.29 7.42
C GLY A 87 30.68 20.31 8.90
N SER A 88 29.58 19.63 9.29
CA SER A 88 29.16 19.47 10.67
C SER A 88 30.18 18.62 11.46
N SER A 89 30.23 18.81 12.78
CA SER A 89 31.13 18.03 13.62
C SER A 89 30.68 16.55 13.67
N LEU A 90 31.65 15.66 13.82
CA LEU A 90 31.39 14.21 13.94
C LEU A 90 30.47 13.90 15.15
N ALA A 91 30.57 14.70 16.22
CA ALA A 91 29.74 14.56 17.41
C ALA A 91 28.27 14.84 17.13
N GLU A 92 27.96 15.88 16.32
CA GLU A 92 26.59 16.20 15.91
C GLU A 92 26.00 15.14 14.99
N ALA A 93 26.80 14.60 14.05
CA ALA A 93 26.39 13.49 13.21
C ALA A 93 26.07 12.24 14.03
N THR A 94 26.92 11.90 15.00
CA THR A 94 26.74 10.76 15.89
C THR A 94 25.49 10.89 16.77
N GLU A 95 25.21 12.08 17.31
CA GLU A 95 24.02 12.30 18.12
C GLU A 95 22.74 12.23 17.29
N THR A 96 22.76 12.75 16.07
CA THR A 96 21.63 12.64 15.12
C THR A 96 21.36 11.20 14.75
N VAL A 97 22.42 10.41 14.48
CA VAL A 97 22.31 8.98 14.22
C VAL A 97 21.74 8.23 15.42
N ARG A 98 22.27 8.51 16.63
CA ARG A 98 21.80 7.87 17.87
C ARG A 98 20.32 8.18 18.14
N ALA A 99 19.89 9.43 17.96
CA ALA A 99 18.51 9.86 18.12
C ALA A 99 17.58 9.17 17.09
N THR A 100 18.02 9.12 15.84
CA THR A 100 17.25 8.50 14.73
C THR A 100 17.13 6.99 14.88
N LEU A 101 18.25 6.30 15.17
CA LEU A 101 18.27 4.85 15.40
C LEU A 101 17.54 4.47 16.69
N GLY A 102 17.75 5.20 17.77
CA GLY A 102 17.06 4.96 19.04
C GLY A 102 15.55 5.12 18.90
N GLY A 103 15.09 6.10 18.13
CA GLY A 103 13.69 6.27 17.76
C GLY A 103 13.16 5.08 16.93
N THR A 104 13.91 4.68 15.91
CA THR A 104 13.52 3.57 15.03
C THR A 104 13.48 2.23 15.78
N ILE A 105 14.49 1.92 16.60
CA ILE A 105 14.55 0.68 17.40
C ILE A 105 13.41 0.65 18.42
N LYS A 106 13.15 1.78 19.10
CA LYS A 106 12.04 1.89 20.05
C LYS A 106 10.69 1.68 19.38
N ASN A 107 10.51 2.22 18.17
CA ASN A 107 9.31 2.05 17.38
C ASN A 107 9.12 0.58 16.96
N VAL A 108 10.17 -0.08 16.45
CA VAL A 108 10.13 -1.50 16.07
C VAL A 108 9.87 -2.40 17.28
N ALA A 109 10.46 -2.12 18.44
CA ALA A 109 10.21 -2.88 19.66
C ALA A 109 8.77 -2.66 20.19
N GLN A 110 8.25 -1.44 20.09
CA GLN A 110 6.86 -1.11 20.41
C GLN A 110 5.88 -1.74 19.42
N ASP A 111 6.20 -1.75 18.12
CA ASP A 111 5.38 -2.41 17.09
C ASP A 111 5.27 -3.90 17.34
N ARG A 112 6.36 -4.59 17.72
CA ARG A 112 6.31 -6.00 18.15
C ARG A 112 5.49 -6.23 19.41
N ALA A 113 5.60 -5.34 20.41
CA ALA A 113 4.80 -5.45 21.63
C ALA A 113 3.29 -5.27 21.35
N MET A 114 2.93 -4.50 20.33
CA MET A 114 1.53 -4.37 19.88
C MET A 114 1.11 -5.48 18.91
N GLU A 115 2.02 -6.02 18.08
CA GLU A 115 1.76 -7.27 17.34
C GLU A 115 1.38 -8.41 18.29
N GLN A 116 2.08 -8.52 19.44
CA GLN A 116 1.71 -9.44 20.53
C GLN A 116 0.40 -9.04 21.22
N GLY A 117 -0.08 -7.80 21.09
CA GLY A 117 -1.31 -7.29 21.66
C GLY A 117 -2.52 -7.27 20.72
N MET A 118 -2.33 -7.57 19.40
CA MET A 118 -3.44 -7.66 18.43
C MET A 118 -3.77 -9.12 18.14
N ASN A 119 -4.55 -9.71 19.02
CA ASN A 119 -4.86 -11.13 18.97
C ASN A 119 -5.96 -11.47 17.96
N ARG A 120 -6.91 -10.55 17.74
CA ARG A 120 -8.05 -10.76 16.83
C ARG A 120 -8.35 -9.52 16.00
N VAL A 121 -8.48 -9.71 14.70
CA VAL A 121 -8.90 -8.66 13.75
C VAL A 121 -10.14 -9.11 12.99
N THR A 122 -11.19 -8.29 12.98
CA THR A 122 -12.38 -8.54 12.17
C THR A 122 -12.29 -7.75 10.86
N VAL A 123 -12.47 -8.45 9.72
CA VAL A 123 -12.46 -7.86 8.37
C VAL A 123 -13.86 -7.97 7.76
N PHE A 124 -14.60 -6.87 7.76
CA PHE A 124 -15.85 -6.75 7.02
C PHE A 124 -15.53 -6.64 5.51
N GLY A 125 -16.21 -7.43 4.70
CA GLY A 125 -15.90 -7.57 3.29
C GLY A 125 -14.64 -8.40 3.02
N GLY A 126 -14.21 -9.25 3.95
CA GLY A 126 -13.01 -10.08 3.86
C GLY A 126 -13.02 -11.11 2.72
N THR A 127 -14.17 -11.38 2.11
CA THR A 127 -14.31 -12.22 0.89
C THR A 127 -14.15 -11.42 -0.41
N GLY A 128 -14.11 -10.09 -0.34
CA GLY A 128 -14.02 -9.18 -1.48
C GLY A 128 -12.60 -9.06 -2.05
N PHE A 129 -12.48 -8.27 -3.12
CA PHE A 129 -11.22 -8.08 -3.88
C PHE A 129 -10.04 -7.62 -3.01
N VAL A 130 -10.22 -6.58 -2.20
CA VAL A 130 -9.19 -6.11 -1.25
C VAL A 130 -9.19 -6.95 0.01
N GLY A 131 -10.38 -7.22 0.56
CA GLY A 131 -10.53 -7.84 1.88
C GLY A 131 -9.84 -9.19 2.01
N ARG A 132 -9.91 -10.08 0.99
CA ARG A 132 -9.24 -11.39 1.03
C ARG A 132 -7.70 -11.26 1.08
N ARG A 133 -7.14 -10.21 0.48
CA ARG A 133 -5.69 -9.93 0.55
C ARG A 133 -5.30 -9.38 1.90
N VAL A 134 -6.12 -8.51 2.47
CA VAL A 134 -5.96 -8.03 3.84
C VAL A 134 -6.00 -9.21 4.82
N VAL A 135 -6.96 -10.13 4.66
CA VAL A 135 -7.04 -11.36 5.47
C VAL A 135 -5.74 -12.14 5.40
N ARG A 136 -5.19 -12.36 4.19
CA ARG A 136 -3.92 -13.08 3.99
C ARG A 136 -2.77 -12.40 4.74
N HIS A 137 -2.54 -11.09 4.52
CA HIS A 137 -1.47 -10.34 5.19
C HIS A 137 -1.61 -10.31 6.72
N LEU A 138 -2.82 -10.37 7.24
CA LEU A 138 -3.06 -10.44 8.69
C LEU A 138 -2.85 -11.85 9.24
N SER A 139 -3.27 -12.89 8.52
CA SER A 139 -3.11 -14.30 8.93
C SER A 139 -1.64 -14.71 9.03
N ASP A 140 -0.79 -14.15 8.15
CA ASP A 140 0.65 -14.41 8.16
C ASP A 140 1.34 -13.86 9.44
N SER A 141 0.68 -12.98 10.19
CA SER A 141 1.21 -12.34 11.40
C SER A 141 0.72 -12.96 12.72
N ALA A 142 0.29 -14.21 12.73
CA ALA A 142 -0.18 -14.97 13.89
C ALA A 142 -1.45 -14.42 14.60
N ALA A 143 -2.08 -13.37 14.09
CA ALA A 143 -3.37 -12.91 14.61
C ALA A 143 -4.52 -13.81 14.13
N THR A 144 -5.52 -14.02 14.96
CA THR A 144 -6.78 -14.63 14.52
C THR A 144 -7.55 -13.63 13.67
N VAL A 145 -7.82 -13.96 12.41
CA VAL A 145 -8.56 -13.09 11.48
C VAL A 145 -9.99 -13.59 11.35
N ARG A 146 -10.95 -12.77 11.75
CA ARG A 146 -12.37 -13.04 11.59
C ARG A 146 -12.90 -12.38 10.31
N ILE A 147 -13.35 -13.19 9.36
CA ILE A 147 -13.99 -12.73 8.12
C ILE A 147 -15.48 -12.54 8.40
N ALA A 148 -15.93 -11.29 8.36
CA ALA A 148 -17.34 -10.94 8.49
C ALA A 148 -17.96 -10.73 7.10
N SER A 149 -18.86 -11.63 6.68
CA SER A 149 -19.52 -11.54 5.39
C SER A 149 -20.91 -12.17 5.41
N ARG A 150 -21.79 -11.72 4.52
CA ARG A 150 -23.14 -12.31 4.36
C ARG A 150 -23.12 -13.75 3.84
N HIS A 151 -22.10 -14.07 3.08
CA HIS A 151 -21.89 -15.37 2.46
C HIS A 151 -20.47 -15.82 2.78
N PRO A 152 -20.25 -16.55 3.86
CA PRO A 152 -18.94 -17.02 4.23
C PRO A 152 -18.41 -17.97 3.14
N ALA A 153 -17.19 -17.74 2.69
CA ALA A 153 -16.47 -18.64 1.80
C ALA A 153 -15.96 -19.85 2.60
N ARG A 154 -15.72 -20.98 1.93
CA ARG A 154 -15.14 -22.17 2.59
C ARG A 154 -13.62 -22.09 2.78
N GLU A 155 -13.06 -20.89 2.84
CA GLU A 155 -11.63 -20.73 3.08
C GLU A 155 -11.30 -21.21 4.50
N LYS A 156 -10.41 -22.19 4.58
CA LYS A 156 -9.90 -22.73 5.84
C LYS A 156 -8.44 -22.27 5.98
N GLY A 157 -8.15 -21.58 7.05
CA GLY A 157 -6.79 -21.30 7.51
C GLY A 157 -6.75 -21.54 9.02
N ASP A 158 -5.62 -21.95 9.54
CA ASP A 158 -5.47 -22.29 10.97
C ASP A 158 -5.82 -21.11 11.89
N ASN A 159 -5.65 -19.86 11.40
CA ASN A 159 -5.91 -18.62 12.14
C ASN A 159 -7.08 -17.81 11.53
N VAL A 160 -7.97 -18.44 10.73
CA VAL A 160 -9.07 -17.74 10.07
C VAL A 160 -10.42 -18.26 10.59
N GLU A 161 -11.18 -17.36 11.21
CA GLU A 161 -12.56 -17.58 11.63
C GLU A 161 -13.52 -16.97 10.61
N GLN A 162 -14.69 -17.57 10.42
CA GLN A 162 -15.72 -16.97 9.57
C GLN A 162 -16.98 -16.74 10.40
N ILE A 163 -17.56 -15.56 10.22
CA ILE A 163 -18.85 -15.22 10.83
C ILE A 163 -19.81 -14.68 9.77
N VAL A 164 -21.06 -15.15 9.82
CA VAL A 164 -22.14 -14.55 9.02
C VAL A 164 -22.45 -13.18 9.61
N ALA A 165 -22.26 -12.12 8.83
CA ALA A 165 -22.51 -10.76 9.27
C ALA A 165 -23.14 -9.91 8.17
N ASP A 166 -24.24 -9.26 8.49
CA ASP A 166 -24.85 -8.22 7.66
C ASP A 166 -24.58 -6.85 8.28
N ALA A 167 -23.88 -6.00 7.55
CA ALA A 167 -23.56 -4.64 8.01
C ALA A 167 -24.80 -3.74 8.18
N HIS A 168 -25.96 -4.13 7.66
CA HIS A 168 -27.22 -3.44 7.88
C HIS A 168 -27.90 -3.82 9.21
N ASP A 169 -27.47 -4.91 9.87
CA ASP A 169 -27.98 -5.37 11.16
C ASP A 169 -26.97 -5.13 12.28
N GLU A 170 -27.34 -4.31 13.26
CA GLU A 170 -26.45 -3.93 14.36
C GLU A 170 -26.03 -5.14 15.22
N ARG A 171 -26.95 -6.06 15.52
CA ARG A 171 -26.65 -7.26 16.31
C ARG A 171 -25.64 -8.16 15.59
N SER A 172 -25.77 -8.25 14.28
CA SER A 172 -24.85 -9.00 13.43
C SER A 172 -23.45 -8.38 13.44
N VAL A 173 -23.38 -7.05 13.43
CA VAL A 173 -22.10 -6.31 13.56
C VAL A 173 -21.52 -6.47 14.96
N GLU A 174 -22.32 -6.41 16.03
CA GLU A 174 -21.89 -6.64 17.43
C GLU A 174 -21.22 -8.01 17.58
N ALA A 175 -21.88 -9.07 17.12
CA ALA A 175 -21.31 -10.41 17.15
C ALA A 175 -20.00 -10.52 16.34
N ALA A 176 -19.90 -9.80 15.22
CA ALA A 176 -18.70 -9.82 14.40
C ALA A 176 -17.50 -9.12 15.04
N VAL A 177 -17.71 -8.04 15.80
CA VAL A 177 -16.62 -7.27 16.43
C VAL A 177 -16.31 -7.71 17.86
N GLU A 178 -17.07 -8.64 18.43
CA GLU A 178 -16.86 -9.12 19.79
C GLU A 178 -15.43 -9.64 20.00
N GLY A 179 -14.71 -9.04 20.96
CA GLY A 179 -13.33 -9.37 21.28
C GLY A 179 -12.30 -9.03 20.18
N ALA A 180 -12.66 -8.19 19.22
CA ALA A 180 -11.73 -7.75 18.17
C ALA A 180 -10.87 -6.58 18.67
N ASP A 181 -9.55 -6.75 18.61
CA ASP A 181 -8.58 -5.66 18.87
C ASP A 181 -8.52 -4.67 17.70
N GLY A 182 -8.72 -5.16 16.47
CA GLY A 182 -8.73 -4.37 15.25
C GLY A 182 -9.94 -4.67 14.36
N VAL A 183 -10.41 -3.66 13.63
CA VAL A 183 -11.48 -3.80 12.64
C VAL A 183 -11.07 -3.18 11.33
N VAL A 184 -11.30 -3.89 10.22
CA VAL A 184 -11.17 -3.38 8.85
C VAL A 184 -12.56 -3.37 8.22
N ASN A 185 -12.99 -2.22 7.74
CA ASN A 185 -14.16 -2.12 6.89
C ASN A 185 -13.72 -1.96 5.42
N ALA A 186 -13.75 -3.07 4.67
CA ALA A 186 -13.47 -3.15 3.24
C ALA A 186 -14.73 -3.37 2.39
N ILE A 187 -15.92 -3.10 2.95
CA ILE A 187 -17.18 -3.17 2.19
C ILE A 187 -17.24 -2.01 1.22
N SER A 188 -17.58 -2.30 -0.03
CA SER A 188 -17.78 -1.28 -1.07
C SER A 188 -18.91 -1.69 -2.01
N LEU A 189 -19.58 -0.69 -2.57
CA LEU A 189 -20.67 -0.84 -3.55
C LEU A 189 -20.39 0.09 -4.73
N TYR A 190 -20.42 -0.44 -5.94
CA TYR A 190 -20.24 0.34 -7.19
C TYR A 190 -21.53 0.50 -7.99
N VAL A 191 -22.50 -0.38 -7.77
CA VAL A 191 -23.82 -0.35 -8.42
C VAL A 191 -24.89 -0.61 -7.38
N GLU A 192 -25.84 0.29 -7.28
CA GLU A 192 -26.96 0.14 -6.35
C GLU A 192 -27.93 -0.95 -6.82
N HIS A 193 -28.44 -1.74 -5.88
CA HIS A 193 -29.46 -2.74 -6.10
C HIS A 193 -30.21 -3.05 -4.81
N ASP A 194 -31.53 -3.19 -4.90
CA ASP A 194 -32.41 -3.44 -3.78
C ASP A 194 -32.19 -2.46 -2.62
N ARG A 195 -31.99 -2.97 -1.41
CA ARG A 195 -31.70 -2.18 -0.21
C ARG A 195 -30.24 -1.65 -0.15
N ASN A 196 -29.36 -2.14 -1.03
CA ASN A 196 -27.98 -1.70 -1.05
C ASN A 196 -27.88 -0.45 -1.93
N THR A 197 -27.93 0.71 -1.31
CA THR A 197 -27.68 2.02 -1.92
C THR A 197 -26.30 2.52 -1.52
N PHE A 198 -25.76 3.51 -2.22
CA PHE A 198 -24.51 4.15 -1.82
C PHE A 198 -24.59 4.68 -0.40
N HIS A 199 -25.72 5.30 -0.03
CA HIS A 199 -25.93 5.82 1.32
C HIS A 199 -25.99 4.71 2.36
N SER A 200 -26.77 3.67 2.13
CA SER A 200 -26.95 2.59 3.11
C SER A 200 -25.65 1.81 3.37
N VAL A 201 -24.77 1.69 2.35
CA VAL A 201 -23.51 0.95 2.46
C VAL A 201 -22.35 1.84 2.90
N HIS A 202 -22.14 2.98 2.24
CA HIS A 202 -20.97 3.81 2.49
C HIS A 202 -21.13 4.74 3.69
N VAL A 203 -22.37 5.11 4.07
CA VAL A 203 -22.62 6.00 5.21
C VAL A 203 -23.16 5.20 6.40
N GLU A 204 -24.36 4.65 6.31
CA GLU A 204 -25.05 4.04 7.45
C GLU A 204 -24.32 2.79 7.97
N ALA A 205 -24.01 1.84 7.11
CA ALA A 205 -23.32 0.61 7.52
C ALA A 205 -21.89 0.90 8.00
N ALA A 206 -21.17 1.82 7.35
CA ALA A 206 -19.84 2.22 7.76
C ALA A 206 -19.86 2.90 9.15
N ALA A 207 -20.78 3.83 9.38
CA ALA A 207 -20.96 4.47 10.70
C ALA A 207 -21.34 3.46 11.78
N ARG A 208 -22.22 2.51 11.47
CA ARG A 208 -22.64 1.43 12.39
C ARG A 208 -21.46 0.57 12.80
N ILE A 209 -20.67 0.09 11.84
CA ILE A 209 -19.45 -0.70 12.12
C ILE A 209 -18.51 0.10 13.03
N ALA A 210 -18.29 1.38 12.74
CA ALA A 210 -17.42 2.24 13.54
C ALA A 210 -17.94 2.44 14.97
N ALA A 211 -19.22 2.73 15.12
CA ALA A 211 -19.85 2.94 16.44
C ALA A 211 -19.82 1.67 17.29
N VAL A 212 -20.15 0.51 16.69
CA VAL A 212 -20.12 -0.78 17.37
C VAL A 212 -18.70 -1.17 17.76
N ALA A 213 -17.72 -1.02 16.87
CA ALA A 213 -16.32 -1.27 17.16
C ALA A 213 -15.82 -0.41 18.34
N ARG A 214 -16.22 0.87 18.39
CA ARG A 214 -15.88 1.74 19.53
C ARG A 214 -16.49 1.26 20.84
N ARG A 215 -17.78 0.88 20.83
CA ARG A 215 -18.46 0.35 22.04
C ARG A 215 -17.84 -0.96 22.52
N ALA A 216 -17.39 -1.80 21.59
CA ALA A 216 -16.72 -3.07 21.88
C ALA A 216 -15.27 -2.89 22.40
N GLY A 217 -14.74 -1.66 22.47
CA GLY A 217 -13.39 -1.39 22.94
C GLY A 217 -12.29 -1.72 21.91
N THR A 218 -12.64 -1.85 20.63
CA THR A 218 -11.67 -2.05 19.55
C THR A 218 -10.60 -0.94 19.56
N LYS A 219 -9.32 -1.33 19.49
CA LYS A 219 -8.18 -0.41 19.57
C LYS A 219 -7.92 0.34 18.26
N ARG A 220 -8.19 -0.29 17.11
CA ARG A 220 -7.90 0.22 15.76
C ARG A 220 -9.05 -0.05 14.80
N LEU A 221 -9.39 0.96 14.01
CA LEU A 221 -10.34 0.82 12.92
C LEU A 221 -9.74 1.43 11.65
N VAL A 222 -9.72 0.64 10.57
CA VAL A 222 -9.34 1.07 9.22
C VAL A 222 -10.57 0.98 8.32
N HIS A 223 -10.89 2.09 7.65
CA HIS A 223 -12.02 2.17 6.71
C HIS A 223 -11.52 2.43 5.29
N LEU A 224 -11.93 1.58 4.35
CA LEU A 224 -11.59 1.71 2.94
C LEU A 224 -12.56 2.63 2.22
N SER A 225 -12.05 3.73 1.73
CA SER A 225 -12.73 4.74 0.90
C SER A 225 -12.16 4.73 -0.54
N GLY A 226 -11.94 5.88 -1.15
CA GLY A 226 -11.32 6.05 -2.46
C GLY A 226 -10.83 7.47 -2.68
N ILE A 227 -9.79 7.63 -3.51
CA ILE A 227 -9.33 8.96 -3.93
C ILE A 227 -10.49 9.72 -4.58
N GLY A 228 -10.61 11.00 -4.28
CA GLY A 228 -11.68 11.86 -4.76
C GLY A 228 -12.95 11.84 -3.89
N ALA A 229 -13.00 11.07 -2.79
CA ALA A 229 -14.14 11.12 -1.87
C ALA A 229 -14.36 12.54 -1.33
N ASP A 230 -15.57 13.08 -1.56
CA ASP A 230 -15.93 14.47 -1.23
C ASP A 230 -17.43 14.55 -0.91
N ALA A 231 -17.77 14.95 0.31
CA ALA A 231 -19.15 15.11 0.77
C ALA A 231 -19.93 16.25 0.05
N ALA A 232 -19.23 17.15 -0.62
CA ALA A 232 -19.84 18.22 -1.41
C ALA A 232 -20.03 17.88 -2.90
N SER A 233 -19.61 16.67 -3.33
CA SER A 233 -19.66 16.25 -4.72
C SER A 233 -21.10 16.16 -5.25
N ALA A 234 -21.30 16.54 -6.51
CA ALA A 234 -22.55 16.32 -7.22
C ALA A 234 -22.81 14.82 -7.49
N SER A 235 -21.76 14.02 -7.69
CA SER A 235 -21.87 12.57 -7.87
C SER A 235 -22.34 11.88 -6.59
N PRO A 236 -23.47 11.16 -6.61
CA PRO A 236 -23.97 10.44 -5.42
C PRO A 236 -22.95 9.45 -4.84
N TYR A 237 -22.21 8.73 -5.69
CA TYR A 237 -21.20 7.77 -5.25
C TYR A 237 -20.07 8.46 -4.48
N ILE A 238 -19.50 9.53 -5.05
CA ILE A 238 -18.38 10.27 -4.44
C ILE A 238 -18.82 10.96 -3.15
N ARG A 239 -20.01 11.59 -3.19
CA ARG A 239 -20.60 12.26 -2.04
C ARG A 239 -20.81 11.30 -0.87
N ASN A 240 -21.45 10.15 -1.10
CA ASN A 240 -21.69 9.17 -0.03
C ASN A 240 -20.40 8.56 0.51
N ARG A 241 -19.33 8.49 -0.29
CA ARG A 241 -18.01 8.12 0.25
C ARG A 241 -17.46 9.20 1.19
N GLY A 242 -17.52 10.47 0.81
CA GLY A 242 -17.07 11.57 1.67
C GLY A 242 -17.91 11.69 2.96
N GLU A 243 -19.24 11.57 2.85
CA GLU A 243 -20.14 11.53 4.01
C GLU A 243 -19.84 10.33 4.92
N GLY A 244 -19.55 9.16 4.33
CA GLY A 244 -19.19 7.95 5.06
C GLY A 244 -17.88 8.10 5.83
N GLU A 245 -16.86 8.71 5.25
CA GLU A 245 -15.61 9.02 5.95
C GLU A 245 -15.86 9.89 7.18
N ALA A 246 -16.64 10.97 7.02
CA ALA A 246 -17.00 11.87 8.12
C ALA A 246 -17.79 11.13 9.21
N ALA A 247 -18.75 10.29 8.82
CA ALA A 247 -19.56 9.50 9.74
C ALA A 247 -18.73 8.47 10.52
N VAL A 248 -17.78 7.79 9.85
CA VAL A 248 -16.85 6.86 10.48
C VAL A 248 -15.95 7.57 11.49
N GLN A 249 -15.36 8.71 11.12
CA GLN A 249 -14.47 9.48 12.01
C GLN A 249 -15.23 10.06 13.21
N ALA A 250 -16.48 10.47 13.04
CA ALA A 250 -17.35 10.92 14.13
C ALA A 250 -17.69 9.77 15.10
N ALA A 251 -18.00 8.58 14.56
CA ALA A 251 -18.36 7.40 15.36
C ALA A 251 -17.17 6.78 16.07
N PHE A 252 -15.99 6.76 15.42
CA PHE A 252 -14.74 6.21 15.96
C PHE A 252 -13.60 7.25 15.79
N PRO A 253 -13.43 8.19 16.74
CA PRO A 253 -12.32 9.15 16.72
C PRO A 253 -10.96 8.43 16.75
N GLY A 254 -10.19 8.55 15.70
CA GLY A 254 -8.93 7.81 15.51
C GLY A 254 -9.04 6.67 14.47
N ALA A 255 -10.20 6.52 13.82
CA ALA A 255 -10.32 5.71 12.62
C ALA A 255 -9.36 6.21 11.52
N VAL A 256 -8.73 5.27 10.83
CA VAL A 256 -7.86 5.55 9.68
C VAL A 256 -8.64 5.32 8.40
N ILE A 257 -8.70 6.34 7.57
CA ILE A 257 -9.31 6.28 6.26
C ILE A 257 -8.24 5.96 5.21
N ILE A 258 -8.47 4.93 4.43
CA ILE A 258 -7.63 4.58 3.28
C ILE A 258 -8.37 4.96 2.01
N ARG A 259 -7.78 5.84 1.22
CA ARG A 259 -8.25 6.25 -0.10
C ARG A 259 -7.34 5.66 -1.18
N PRO A 260 -7.61 4.47 -1.69
CA PRO A 260 -6.86 3.95 -2.82
C PRO A 260 -7.26 4.66 -4.11
N ALA A 261 -6.33 4.73 -5.06
CA ALA A 261 -6.62 4.99 -6.47
C ALA A 261 -7.33 3.77 -7.11
N VAL A 262 -7.52 3.77 -8.42
CA VAL A 262 -8.05 2.60 -9.12
C VAL A 262 -7.13 1.40 -8.88
N MET A 263 -7.69 0.35 -8.26
CA MET A 263 -6.92 -0.84 -7.90
C MET A 263 -6.95 -1.86 -9.01
N PHE A 264 -5.82 -2.52 -9.23
CA PHE A 264 -5.69 -3.62 -10.18
C PHE A 264 -5.02 -4.84 -9.53
N GLY A 265 -5.21 -6.00 -10.13
CA GLY A 265 -4.59 -7.25 -9.69
C GLY A 265 -5.31 -8.49 -10.23
N PRO A 266 -4.89 -9.70 -9.86
CA PRO A 266 -5.60 -10.91 -10.22
C PRO A 266 -7.07 -10.85 -9.79
N ASP A 267 -7.98 -11.23 -10.70
CA ASP A 267 -9.45 -11.21 -10.53
C ASP A 267 -10.09 -9.82 -10.39
N ASP A 268 -9.40 -8.72 -10.77
CA ASP A 268 -10.07 -7.44 -10.85
C ASP A 268 -11.00 -7.36 -12.08
N ALA A 269 -12.10 -6.62 -11.91
CA ALA A 269 -13.06 -6.43 -13.00
C ALA A 269 -12.57 -5.39 -14.02
N PHE A 270 -11.75 -4.42 -13.61
CA PHE A 270 -11.34 -3.29 -14.43
C PHE A 270 -10.40 -3.72 -15.57
N LEU A 271 -9.26 -4.33 -15.25
CA LEU A 271 -8.32 -4.82 -16.27
C LEU A 271 -8.91 -5.98 -17.09
N THR A 272 -9.64 -6.88 -16.44
CA THR A 272 -10.28 -8.01 -17.12
C THR A 272 -11.28 -7.54 -18.18
N THR A 273 -12.10 -6.52 -17.85
CA THR A 273 -13.04 -5.93 -18.80
C THR A 273 -12.31 -5.22 -19.94
N ILE A 274 -11.30 -4.41 -19.64
CA ILE A 274 -10.49 -3.72 -20.65
C ILE A 274 -9.84 -4.74 -21.60
N LEU A 275 -9.16 -5.75 -21.07
CA LEU A 275 -8.51 -6.79 -21.87
C LEU A 275 -9.52 -7.58 -22.73
N GLY A 276 -10.68 -7.90 -22.18
CA GLY A 276 -11.77 -8.52 -22.91
C GLY A 276 -12.21 -7.69 -24.11
N LEU A 277 -12.48 -6.41 -23.89
CA LEU A 277 -12.89 -5.47 -24.94
C LEU A 277 -11.78 -5.24 -25.98
N LEU A 278 -10.52 -5.09 -25.56
CA LEU A 278 -9.37 -4.92 -26.45
C LEU A 278 -9.13 -6.14 -27.36
N ARG A 279 -9.51 -7.34 -26.92
CA ARG A 279 -9.38 -8.59 -27.70
C ARG A 279 -10.54 -8.82 -28.67
N THR A 280 -11.71 -8.30 -28.33
CA THR A 280 -12.95 -8.62 -29.06
C THR A 280 -13.39 -7.53 -30.01
N LEU A 281 -13.09 -6.26 -29.71
CA LEU A 281 -13.52 -5.12 -30.51
C LEU A 281 -12.45 -4.73 -31.54
N PRO A 282 -12.81 -4.46 -32.80
CA PRO A 282 -11.89 -3.96 -33.82
C PRO A 282 -11.41 -2.53 -33.51
N ALA A 283 -12.23 -1.76 -32.80
CA ALA A 283 -11.92 -0.42 -32.28
C ALA A 283 -12.44 -0.29 -30.86
N TYR A 284 -11.62 0.26 -29.97
CA TYR A 284 -11.97 0.47 -28.57
C TYR A 284 -12.51 1.89 -28.35
N PRO A 285 -13.75 2.06 -27.86
CA PRO A 285 -14.32 3.38 -27.61
C PRO A 285 -13.76 3.97 -26.32
N LEU A 286 -13.11 5.14 -26.41
CA LEU A 286 -12.59 5.86 -25.28
C LEU A 286 -13.69 6.63 -24.54
N PHE A 287 -13.55 6.77 -23.23
CA PHE A 287 -14.30 7.75 -22.47
C PHE A 287 -13.73 9.15 -22.73
N GLY A 288 -14.54 10.04 -23.29
CA GLY A 288 -14.12 11.40 -23.65
C GLY A 288 -12.98 11.39 -24.67
N ASP A 289 -12.01 12.23 -24.43
CA ASP A 289 -10.74 12.32 -25.20
C ASP A 289 -9.61 11.44 -24.64
N GLY A 290 -9.89 10.63 -23.62
CA GLY A 290 -8.92 9.75 -22.99
C GLY A 290 -7.92 10.46 -22.06
N ARG A 291 -8.15 11.72 -21.69
CA ARG A 291 -7.19 12.52 -20.88
C ARG A 291 -7.35 12.36 -19.37
N THR A 292 -8.43 11.77 -18.88
CA THR A 292 -8.64 11.52 -17.46
C THR A 292 -7.41 10.83 -16.86
N ARG A 293 -6.91 11.37 -15.77
CA ARG A 293 -5.67 10.92 -15.13
C ARG A 293 -5.96 9.85 -14.10
N LEU A 294 -5.31 8.71 -14.26
CA LEU A 294 -5.43 7.56 -13.37
C LEU A 294 -4.05 7.20 -12.83
N GLN A 295 -3.99 6.77 -11.57
CA GLN A 295 -2.74 6.31 -10.94
C GLN A 295 -2.94 4.90 -10.37
N PRO A 296 -3.01 3.87 -11.25
CA PRO A 296 -3.36 2.51 -10.84
C PRO A 296 -2.43 1.96 -9.77
N VAL A 297 -3.01 1.35 -8.74
CA VAL A 297 -2.29 0.77 -7.60
C VAL A 297 -2.52 -0.73 -7.53
N TYR A 298 -1.46 -1.49 -7.26
CA TYR A 298 -1.59 -2.94 -7.07
C TYR A 298 -2.32 -3.23 -5.76
N VAL A 299 -3.35 -4.07 -5.85
CA VAL A 299 -4.27 -4.31 -4.72
C VAL A 299 -3.57 -4.95 -3.52
N ASP A 300 -2.54 -5.75 -3.74
CA ASP A 300 -1.82 -6.41 -2.66
C ASP A 300 -0.93 -5.43 -1.88
N ASP A 301 -0.40 -4.38 -2.53
CA ASP A 301 0.31 -3.29 -1.86
C ASP A 301 -0.63 -2.50 -0.95
N VAL A 302 -1.88 -2.25 -1.40
CA VAL A 302 -2.92 -1.63 -0.56
C VAL A 302 -3.27 -2.50 0.64
N ALA A 303 -3.38 -3.82 0.45
CA ALA A 303 -3.68 -4.75 1.53
C ALA A 303 -2.53 -4.82 2.55
N ALA A 304 -1.28 -4.83 2.09
CA ALA A 304 -0.10 -4.76 2.95
C ALA A 304 -0.08 -3.46 3.77
N ALA A 305 -0.40 -2.31 3.15
CA ALA A 305 -0.50 -1.03 3.83
C ALA A 305 -1.57 -1.04 4.94
N ILE A 306 -2.76 -1.59 4.66
CA ILE A 306 -3.85 -1.73 5.66
C ILE A 306 -3.38 -2.58 6.83
N ALA A 307 -2.77 -3.74 6.57
CA ALA A 307 -2.26 -4.63 7.60
C ALA A 307 -1.17 -3.97 8.44
N GLN A 308 -0.27 -3.21 7.82
CA GLN A 308 0.78 -2.48 8.52
C GLN A 308 0.21 -1.34 9.38
N ILE A 309 -0.74 -0.54 8.89
CA ILE A 309 -1.39 0.54 9.64
C ILE A 309 -2.12 0.01 10.88
N LEU A 310 -2.75 -1.14 10.80
CA LEU A 310 -3.37 -1.78 11.96
C LEU A 310 -2.35 -2.12 13.06
N ARG A 311 -1.14 -2.50 12.69
CA ARG A 311 -0.06 -2.90 13.62
C ARG A 311 0.75 -1.73 14.17
N GLN A 312 0.70 -0.55 13.52
CA GLN A 312 1.47 0.62 13.98
C GLN A 312 1.15 1.00 15.42
N THR A 313 2.19 1.22 16.24
CA THR A 313 2.08 1.69 17.63
C THR A 313 1.84 3.18 17.72
N GLN A 314 2.46 3.94 16.83
CA GLN A 314 2.28 5.38 16.75
C GLN A 314 0.87 5.71 16.24
N ARG A 315 0.39 6.89 16.61
CA ARG A 315 -0.90 7.37 16.11
C ARG A 315 -0.78 7.59 14.60
N PRO A 316 -1.46 6.79 13.77
CA PRO A 316 -1.39 6.93 12.31
C PRO A 316 -2.01 8.25 11.86
N TYR A 317 -1.70 8.67 10.66
CA TYR A 317 -2.43 9.78 10.04
C TYR A 317 -3.90 9.38 9.85
N PRO A 318 -4.82 10.36 9.95
CA PRO A 318 -6.25 10.06 9.84
C PRO A 318 -6.68 9.63 8.43
N VAL A 319 -5.92 10.02 7.42
CA VAL A 319 -6.21 9.71 6.00
C VAL A 319 -4.92 9.39 5.27
N TYR A 320 -4.91 8.29 4.50
CA TYR A 320 -3.85 7.92 3.57
C TYR A 320 -4.41 7.85 2.15
N GLU A 321 -3.70 8.42 1.19
CA GLU A 321 -3.99 8.26 -0.25
C GLU A 321 -2.98 7.27 -0.85
N LEU A 322 -3.48 6.11 -1.28
CA LEU A 322 -2.66 5.00 -1.75
C LEU A 322 -2.79 4.87 -3.26
N ALA A 323 -1.79 5.37 -3.99
CA ALA A 323 -1.74 5.35 -5.43
C ALA A 323 -0.46 4.67 -5.94
N GLY A 324 -0.50 4.15 -7.16
CA GLY A 324 0.62 3.45 -7.77
C GLY A 324 1.79 4.38 -8.13
N PRO A 325 2.89 3.82 -8.65
CA PRO A 325 4.12 4.57 -8.88
C PRO A 325 4.05 5.55 -10.06
N ARG A 326 3.05 5.41 -10.94
CA ARG A 326 2.95 6.20 -12.18
C ARG A 326 1.51 6.67 -12.44
N VAL A 327 1.41 7.92 -12.87
CA VAL A 327 0.18 8.52 -13.41
C VAL A 327 0.11 8.27 -14.91
N TYR A 328 -1.05 7.84 -15.40
CA TYR A 328 -1.37 7.64 -16.81
C TYR A 328 -2.57 8.51 -17.19
N SER A 329 -2.61 9.00 -18.42
CA SER A 329 -3.92 9.30 -19.02
C SER A 329 -4.66 7.99 -19.30
N TYR A 330 -5.98 8.03 -19.40
CA TYR A 330 -6.77 6.83 -19.71
C TYR A 330 -6.36 6.21 -21.05
N GLU A 331 -6.03 7.02 -22.05
CA GLU A 331 -5.51 6.56 -23.32
C GLU A 331 -4.15 5.86 -23.16
N GLU A 332 -3.21 6.46 -22.41
CA GLU A 332 -1.89 5.86 -22.14
C GLU A 332 -2.01 4.54 -21.40
N LEU A 333 -2.94 4.48 -20.43
CA LEU A 333 -3.23 3.24 -19.69
C LEU A 333 -3.67 2.13 -20.63
N LEU A 334 -4.65 2.41 -21.50
CA LEU A 334 -5.15 1.45 -22.50
C LEU A 334 -4.05 1.01 -23.47
N ARG A 335 -3.24 1.93 -23.97
CA ARG A 335 -2.11 1.62 -24.85
C ARG A 335 -1.05 0.78 -24.14
N THR A 336 -0.81 1.02 -22.86
CA THR A 336 0.12 0.24 -22.04
C THR A 336 -0.40 -1.18 -21.82
N ILE A 337 -1.68 -1.33 -21.45
CA ILE A 337 -2.33 -2.64 -21.29
C ILE A 337 -2.30 -3.42 -22.61
N ALA A 338 -2.70 -2.78 -23.71
CA ALA A 338 -2.71 -3.39 -25.02
C ALA A 338 -1.33 -3.88 -25.46
N ARG A 339 -0.30 -3.03 -25.32
CA ARG A 339 1.09 -3.34 -25.66
C ARG A 339 1.61 -4.53 -24.85
N THR A 340 1.34 -4.55 -23.55
CA THR A 340 1.73 -5.66 -22.67
C THR A 340 1.06 -6.97 -23.07
N ALA A 341 -0.19 -6.90 -23.57
CA ALA A 341 -0.94 -8.06 -24.08
C ALA A 341 -0.64 -8.40 -25.56
N GLY A 342 0.30 -7.70 -26.22
CA GLY A 342 0.62 -7.92 -27.64
C GLY A 342 -0.45 -7.43 -28.61
N LEU A 343 -1.35 -6.53 -28.19
CA LEU A 343 -2.47 -6.00 -28.99
C LEU A 343 -2.15 -4.59 -29.54
N ARG A 344 -2.78 -4.23 -30.63
CA ARG A 344 -2.67 -2.91 -31.29
C ARG A 344 -4.06 -2.35 -31.62
N PRO A 345 -4.84 -1.92 -30.63
CA PRO A 345 -6.19 -1.45 -30.85
C PRO A 345 -6.22 -0.09 -31.56
N VAL A 346 -7.25 0.13 -32.33
CA VAL A 346 -7.66 1.48 -32.75
C VAL A 346 -8.47 2.07 -31.62
N LEU A 347 -8.02 3.19 -31.06
CA LEU A 347 -8.73 3.91 -29.99
C LEU A 347 -9.56 5.03 -30.60
N VAL A 348 -10.86 5.08 -30.29
CA VAL A 348 -11.82 6.04 -30.87
C VAL A 348 -12.37 6.92 -29.74
N PRO A 349 -12.08 8.22 -29.69
CA PRO A 349 -12.65 9.15 -28.72
C PRO A 349 -14.17 9.25 -28.88
N ILE A 350 -14.91 9.03 -27.79
CA ILE A 350 -16.36 9.17 -27.74
C ILE A 350 -16.72 10.23 -26.68
N PRO A 351 -17.37 11.33 -27.06
CA PRO A 351 -17.75 12.37 -26.12
C PRO A 351 -18.60 11.85 -24.94
N PHE A 352 -18.42 12.39 -23.75
CA PHE A 352 -19.13 11.94 -22.55
C PHE A 352 -20.65 12.05 -22.68
N VAL A 353 -21.18 13.03 -23.44
CA VAL A 353 -22.62 13.15 -23.73
C VAL A 353 -23.17 11.89 -24.39
N VAL A 354 -22.40 11.25 -25.27
CA VAL A 354 -22.79 9.97 -25.90
C VAL A 354 -22.79 8.84 -24.87
N TRP A 355 -21.79 8.79 -24.02
CA TRP A 355 -21.71 7.81 -22.92
C TRP A 355 -22.86 7.96 -21.94
N ASP A 356 -23.23 9.20 -21.58
CA ASP A 356 -24.38 9.50 -20.71
C ASP A 356 -25.69 9.05 -21.33
N ALA A 357 -25.87 9.26 -22.65
CA ALA A 357 -27.04 8.78 -23.39
C ALA A 357 -27.10 7.25 -23.40
N VAL A 358 -25.95 6.57 -23.67
CA VAL A 358 -25.85 5.09 -23.64
C VAL A 358 -26.18 4.56 -22.25
N ALA A 359 -25.59 5.12 -21.19
CA ALA A 359 -25.87 4.73 -19.81
C ALA A 359 -27.33 5.00 -19.41
N GLY A 360 -27.91 6.12 -19.92
CA GLY A 360 -29.31 6.45 -19.73
C GLY A 360 -30.28 5.45 -20.37
N LEU A 361 -29.93 4.90 -21.52
CA LEU A 361 -30.71 3.85 -22.18
C LEU A 361 -30.44 2.48 -21.52
N ALA A 362 -29.20 2.19 -21.15
CA ALA A 362 -28.82 0.93 -20.53
C ALA A 362 -29.52 0.64 -19.19
N LYS A 363 -29.99 1.69 -18.46
CA LYS A 363 -30.72 1.54 -17.19
C LYS A 363 -31.99 0.69 -17.29
N PHE A 364 -32.57 0.53 -18.50
CA PHE A 364 -33.75 -0.31 -18.72
C PHE A 364 -33.40 -1.81 -18.89
N LEU A 365 -32.11 -2.15 -18.95
CA LEU A 365 -31.66 -3.55 -19.02
C LEU A 365 -31.59 -4.16 -17.61
N PRO A 366 -31.93 -5.44 -17.44
CA PRO A 366 -31.82 -6.13 -16.13
C PRO A 366 -30.42 -6.11 -15.54
N ARG A 367 -29.39 -6.05 -16.39
CA ARG A 367 -27.96 -5.96 -16.02
C ARG A 367 -27.31 -4.95 -16.95
N PRO A 368 -27.32 -3.67 -16.62
CA PRO A 368 -26.74 -2.65 -17.48
C PRO A 368 -25.22 -2.85 -17.61
N PRO A 369 -24.69 -2.92 -18.84
CA PRO A 369 -23.26 -3.08 -19.07
C PRO A 369 -22.45 -1.84 -18.65
N LEU A 370 -23.13 -0.69 -18.55
CA LEU A 370 -22.55 0.58 -18.14
C LEU A 370 -23.61 1.39 -17.37
N THR A 371 -23.21 2.00 -16.26
CA THR A 371 -24.05 2.86 -15.45
C THR A 371 -23.60 4.33 -15.55
N ARG A 372 -24.49 5.28 -15.30
CA ARG A 372 -24.14 6.71 -15.25
C ARG A 372 -23.03 7.00 -14.25
N ASN A 373 -23.08 6.37 -13.08
CA ASN A 373 -22.04 6.51 -12.08
C ASN A 373 -20.65 6.10 -12.61
N GLN A 374 -20.57 5.02 -13.39
CA GLN A 374 -19.31 4.62 -14.03
C GLN A 374 -18.82 5.64 -15.06
N VAL A 375 -19.73 6.26 -15.84
CA VAL A 375 -19.37 7.33 -16.77
C VAL A 375 -18.88 8.58 -16.01
N GLU A 376 -19.54 8.97 -14.92
CA GLU A 376 -19.12 10.08 -14.06
C GLU A 376 -17.72 9.85 -13.47
N LEU A 377 -17.44 8.63 -12.97
CA LEU A 377 -16.13 8.29 -12.42
C LEU A 377 -15.01 8.39 -13.47
N MET A 378 -15.30 8.12 -14.73
CA MET A 378 -14.34 8.27 -15.82
C MET A 378 -14.07 9.73 -16.24
N GLN A 379 -14.78 10.70 -15.65
CA GLN A 379 -14.55 12.13 -15.85
C GLN A 379 -13.66 12.75 -14.76
N ILE A 380 -13.31 11.97 -13.72
CA ILE A 380 -12.63 12.47 -12.53
C ILE A 380 -11.25 11.84 -12.42
N ASP A 381 -10.24 12.68 -12.23
CA ASP A 381 -8.88 12.24 -11.98
C ASP A 381 -8.80 11.46 -10.66
N THR A 382 -8.18 10.30 -10.69
CA THR A 382 -7.92 9.46 -9.50
C THR A 382 -6.42 9.32 -9.25
N THR A 383 -5.80 10.46 -8.92
CA THR A 383 -4.38 10.57 -8.59
C THR A 383 -4.22 11.03 -7.14
N ALA A 384 -3.15 10.59 -6.48
CA ALA A 384 -2.85 11.05 -5.13
C ALA A 384 -2.60 12.55 -5.10
N SER A 385 -3.06 13.20 -4.03
CA SER A 385 -2.85 14.63 -3.79
C SER A 385 -1.45 14.88 -3.24
N ASP A 386 -0.82 15.98 -3.66
CA ASP A 386 0.49 16.37 -3.15
C ASP A 386 0.46 16.58 -1.63
N GLY A 387 1.48 16.07 -0.95
CA GLY A 387 1.65 16.21 0.50
C GLY A 387 0.72 15.33 1.36
N ARG A 388 -0.13 14.49 0.77
CA ARG A 388 -0.91 13.51 1.53
C ARG A 388 -0.05 12.30 1.92
N PRO A 389 -0.26 11.74 3.13
CA PRO A 389 0.35 10.47 3.54
C PRO A 389 0.05 9.35 2.54
N GLY A 390 1.08 8.59 2.17
CA GLY A 390 0.98 7.48 1.22
C GLY A 390 1.97 6.36 1.55
N PHE A 391 2.27 5.52 0.59
CA PHE A 391 3.14 4.36 0.75
C PHE A 391 4.56 4.68 1.22
N GLY A 392 5.11 5.86 0.85
CA GLY A 392 6.44 6.27 1.28
C GLY A 392 6.61 6.34 2.79
N LEU A 393 5.56 6.74 3.53
CA LEU A 393 5.56 6.74 5.00
C LEU A 393 5.42 5.35 5.62
N LEU A 394 5.01 4.37 4.82
CA LEU A 394 4.85 2.98 5.25
C LEU A 394 6.05 2.12 4.86
N GLY A 395 7.02 2.66 4.11
CA GLY A 395 8.18 1.90 3.64
C GLY A 395 7.83 0.76 2.68
N ILE A 396 6.68 0.84 2.00
CA ILE A 396 6.22 -0.19 1.07
C ILE A 396 6.71 0.15 -0.34
N SER A 397 7.45 -0.79 -0.94
CA SER A 397 7.89 -0.70 -2.34
C SER A 397 6.71 -1.01 -3.27
N LEU A 398 6.41 -0.06 -4.18
CA LEU A 398 5.29 -0.17 -5.09
C LEU A 398 5.61 -1.06 -6.29
N ARG A 399 4.67 -1.91 -6.66
CA ARG A 399 4.72 -2.72 -7.88
C ARG A 399 4.17 -1.95 -9.07
N SER A 400 4.83 -2.11 -10.22
CA SER A 400 4.40 -1.44 -11.44
C SER A 400 3.27 -2.19 -12.14
N LEU A 401 2.39 -1.44 -12.84
CA LEU A 401 1.32 -2.03 -13.64
C LEU A 401 1.87 -2.97 -14.70
N GLU A 402 2.94 -2.57 -15.38
CA GLU A 402 3.52 -3.31 -16.49
C GLU A 402 4.09 -4.66 -16.06
N GLU A 403 4.74 -4.73 -14.90
CA GLU A 403 5.33 -5.96 -14.35
C GLU A 403 4.25 -6.94 -13.90
N GLU A 404 3.30 -6.46 -13.08
CA GLU A 404 2.23 -7.29 -12.56
C GLU A 404 1.29 -7.78 -13.68
N LEU A 405 0.98 -6.93 -14.66
CA LEU A 405 0.16 -7.34 -15.80
C LEU A 405 0.84 -8.44 -16.64
N LYS A 406 2.17 -8.37 -16.84
CA LYS A 406 2.93 -9.44 -17.50
C LYS A 406 2.83 -10.76 -16.73
N ALA A 407 2.99 -10.70 -15.40
CA ALA A 407 2.88 -11.86 -14.53
C ALA A 407 1.47 -12.49 -14.64
N MET A 408 0.42 -11.68 -14.52
CA MET A 408 -0.99 -12.12 -14.63
C MET A 408 -1.30 -12.78 -15.99
N LEU A 409 -0.81 -12.19 -17.08
CA LEU A 409 -1.02 -12.74 -18.42
C LEU A 409 -0.32 -14.09 -18.60
N LYS A 410 0.90 -14.23 -18.06
CA LYS A 410 1.66 -15.49 -18.09
C LYS A 410 0.97 -16.59 -17.27
N GLU A 411 0.49 -16.27 -16.08
CA GLU A 411 -0.28 -17.23 -15.26
C GLU A 411 -1.55 -17.70 -15.96
N THR A 412 -2.28 -16.77 -16.59
CA THR A 412 -3.49 -17.10 -17.36
C THR A 412 -3.17 -18.04 -18.52
N GLN A 413 -2.08 -17.80 -19.24
CA GLN A 413 -1.64 -18.65 -20.36
C GLN A 413 -1.25 -20.05 -19.86
N ASN A 414 -0.45 -20.14 -18.79
CA ASN A 414 -0.06 -21.41 -18.19
C ASN A 414 -1.28 -22.22 -17.71
N ALA A 415 -2.29 -21.56 -17.13
CA ALA A 415 -3.53 -22.20 -16.67
C ALA A 415 -4.36 -22.75 -17.84
N ILE A 416 -4.38 -22.07 -18.99
CA ILE A 416 -5.05 -22.56 -20.22
C ILE A 416 -4.33 -23.77 -20.76
N GLU A 417 -3.00 -23.71 -20.87
CA GLU A 417 -2.18 -24.83 -21.38
C GLU A 417 -2.29 -26.09 -20.50
N ALA A 418 -2.36 -25.89 -19.15
CA ALA A 418 -2.55 -27.01 -18.21
C ALA A 418 -3.93 -27.68 -18.30
N ARG A 419 -4.96 -26.96 -18.77
CA ARG A 419 -6.32 -27.49 -18.96
C ARG A 419 -6.50 -28.20 -20.34
N THR A 420 -5.60 -27.91 -21.26
CA THR A 420 -5.64 -28.46 -22.64
C THR A 420 -4.79 -29.73 -22.79
N ARG A 421 -3.97 -30.04 -21.80
CA ARG A 421 -3.22 -31.29 -21.65
C ARG A 421 -3.99 -32.31 -20.79
#